data_847ac8da40dc9af1798eb82e49d50fdf
#
_entry.id   847ac8da40dc9af1798eb82e49d50fdf
#
_cell.length_a   1.000
_cell.length_b   1.000
_cell.length_c   1.000
_cell.angle_alpha   90.00
_cell.angle_beta   90.00
_cell.angle_gamma   90.00
#
_symmetry.space_group_name_H-M   'P 1'
#
loop_
_entity.id
_entity.type
_entity.pdbx_description
1 polymer ?
#
loop_
_entity_poly.entity_id
_entity_poly.type
_entity_poly.pdbx_seq_one_letter_code
_entity_poly.pdbx_strand_id
1 'polypeptide(L)'
;RLDESTQNIFQPEMINSYNWNEKNQTTLGFGMRDYTYDTERYGGERNLGSSFGYLQHYLNLGKLNIIAGGRFDSYSEFGSNFSPKISAKYDVGKFSFNTSIGSGFRVPDFRTMYLTLGGYSQGFYVLGSELIEDEINFYQSNNQIAFLTYDINDINSLSSETSVSYDFGVSYKINQRSKIGVNVFQTNTTDLIESVFVGQFINQTILFGYTNINDATFKGIEFEGLYQKGGLRLDGSYQYLETEAIKGDGTEFFLGERPKHLTNLSASYTTSKKYSFVLNGTHKSEYFFRDIDGGGTQDENEFIPQHTLLNGIVTKSFGKYTIGVGSNNILNFTNSE
;
A
#
# COMPACT_ATOMS: atom_id res chain seq x y z
N ARG A 1 -9.90 21.42 19.09
CA ARG A 1 -8.48 21.45 19.45
C ARG A 1 -7.69 21.16 18.17
N LEU A 2 -6.69 21.94 17.84
CA LEU A 2 -5.72 21.59 16.79
C LEU A 2 -4.87 20.46 17.36
N ASP A 3 -4.81 19.37 16.62
CA ASP A 3 -3.96 18.23 16.95
C ASP A 3 -2.56 18.56 16.48
N GLU A 4 -1.68 18.89 17.40
CA GLU A 4 -0.27 19.16 17.10
C GLU A 4 0.48 17.84 17.06
N SER A 5 1.28 17.62 16.01
CA SER A 5 2.15 16.47 15.89
C SER A 5 3.52 16.89 15.39
N THR A 6 4.57 16.31 15.96
CA THR A 6 5.94 16.48 15.52
C THR A 6 6.53 15.15 15.10
N GLN A 7 7.11 15.12 13.90
CA GLN A 7 7.77 13.95 13.36
C GLN A 7 9.23 14.27 13.07
N ASN A 8 10.15 13.50 13.63
CA ASN A 8 11.58 13.61 13.35
C ASN A 8 12.08 12.26 12.79
N ILE A 9 12.84 12.32 11.69
CA ILE A 9 13.51 11.19 11.11
C ILE A 9 14.98 11.53 10.95
N PHE A 10 15.84 10.78 11.62
CA PHE A 10 17.29 10.83 11.44
C PHE A 10 17.75 9.53 10.77
N GLN A 11 18.24 9.62 9.53
CA GLN A 11 18.61 8.45 8.73
C GLN A 11 19.94 8.72 8.00
N PRO A 12 21.10 8.52 8.64
CA PRO A 12 22.36 8.47 7.94
C PRO A 12 22.49 7.16 7.18
N GLU A 13 22.96 7.25 5.93
CA GLU A 13 23.21 6.10 5.06
C GLU A 13 24.51 6.30 4.29
N MET A 14 25.30 5.24 4.16
CA MET A 14 26.47 5.18 3.31
C MET A 14 26.25 4.18 2.18
N ILE A 15 26.42 4.62 0.94
CA ILE A 15 26.25 3.80 -0.26
C ILE A 15 27.57 3.83 -1.04
N ASN A 16 28.02 2.62 -1.42
CA ASN A 16 29.17 2.46 -2.31
C ASN A 16 28.75 1.60 -3.50
N SER A 17 29.01 2.11 -4.72
CA SER A 17 28.79 1.35 -5.96
C SER A 17 30.10 1.19 -6.69
N TYR A 18 30.47 -0.07 -6.95
CA TYR A 18 31.69 -0.43 -7.64
C TYR A 18 31.37 -1.07 -8.99
N ASN A 19 31.88 -0.46 -10.07
CA ASN A 19 31.78 -0.98 -11.41
C ASN A 19 33.00 -1.86 -11.70
N TRP A 20 32.83 -3.18 -11.71
CA TRP A 20 33.88 -4.14 -12.06
C TRP A 20 34.27 -4.01 -13.54
N ASN A 21 33.29 -3.72 -14.39
CA ASN A 21 33.39 -3.41 -15.81
C ASN A 21 32.06 -2.82 -16.29
N GLU A 22 31.91 -2.57 -17.60
CA GLU A 22 30.65 -2.02 -18.18
C GLU A 22 29.40 -2.92 -18.00
N LYS A 23 29.57 -4.17 -17.63
CA LYS A 23 28.50 -5.18 -17.50
C LYS A 23 28.17 -5.56 -16.05
N ASN A 24 29.06 -5.24 -15.12
CA ASN A 24 28.97 -5.71 -13.75
C ASN A 24 29.13 -4.56 -12.77
N GLN A 25 28.13 -4.39 -11.89
CA GLN A 25 28.16 -3.41 -10.82
C GLN A 25 27.71 -4.06 -9.51
N THR A 26 28.45 -3.81 -8.43
CA THR A 26 28.04 -4.18 -7.08
C THR A 26 27.76 -2.93 -6.29
N THR A 27 26.63 -2.88 -5.61
CA THR A 27 26.26 -1.83 -4.68
C THR A 27 26.15 -2.41 -3.28
N LEU A 28 26.86 -1.81 -2.34
CA LEU A 28 26.80 -2.07 -0.90
C LEU A 28 26.30 -0.81 -0.19
N GLY A 29 25.32 -0.96 0.68
CA GLY A 29 24.85 0.12 1.53
C GLY A 29 24.62 -0.33 2.95
N PHE A 30 24.78 0.57 3.88
CA PHE A 30 24.41 0.39 5.28
C PHE A 30 24.02 1.71 5.91
N GLY A 31 23.14 1.66 6.88
CA GLY A 31 22.66 2.84 7.57
C GLY A 31 21.90 2.48 8.84
N MET A 32 21.43 3.53 9.48
CA MET A 32 20.50 3.43 10.61
C MET A 32 19.38 4.45 10.42
N ARG A 33 18.27 4.21 11.08
CA ARG A 33 17.13 5.12 11.14
C ARG A 33 16.66 5.22 12.57
N ASP A 34 16.51 6.44 13.02
CA ASP A 34 15.83 6.78 14.26
C ASP A 34 14.61 7.63 13.91
N TYR A 35 13.42 7.11 14.27
CA TYR A 35 12.17 7.70 13.93
C TYR A 35 11.39 8.02 15.21
N THR A 36 11.20 9.30 15.47
CA THR A 36 10.45 9.81 16.61
C THR A 36 9.17 10.50 16.14
N TYR A 37 8.06 10.18 16.79
CA TYR A 37 6.77 10.81 16.56
C TYR A 37 6.18 11.23 17.90
N ASP A 38 5.82 12.51 18.02
CA ASP A 38 5.19 13.07 19.21
C ASP A 38 3.80 13.62 18.87
N THR A 39 2.77 13.07 19.52
CA THR A 39 1.37 13.50 19.40
C THR A 39 0.55 13.00 20.58
N GLU A 40 -0.44 13.80 21.00
CA GLU A 40 -1.41 13.38 22.03
C GLU A 40 -2.13 12.07 21.62
N ARG A 41 -2.34 11.81 20.32
CA ARG A 41 -3.00 10.59 19.81
C ARG A 41 -2.22 9.29 20.03
N TYR A 42 -0.93 9.38 20.27
CA TYR A 42 -0.08 8.22 20.58
C TYR A 42 0.32 8.17 22.07
N GLY A 43 -0.31 9.00 22.89
CA GLY A 43 0.03 9.13 24.30
C GLY A 43 1.37 9.82 24.54
N GLY A 44 1.80 10.72 23.63
CA GLY A 44 3.06 11.44 23.66
C GLY A 44 4.11 10.92 22.68
N GLU A 45 5.39 11.13 23.02
CA GLU A 45 6.53 10.78 22.17
C GLU A 45 6.73 9.25 22.08
N ARG A 46 6.90 8.75 20.85
CA ARG A 46 7.23 7.35 20.51
C ARG A 46 8.46 7.32 19.62
N ASN A 47 9.30 6.32 19.82
CA ASN A 47 10.56 6.15 19.10
C ASN A 47 10.67 4.73 18.52
N LEU A 48 11.21 4.61 17.30
CA LEU A 48 11.50 3.33 16.65
C LEU A 48 12.86 3.38 15.98
N GLY A 49 13.84 2.71 16.57
CA GLY A 49 15.20 2.61 16.05
C GLY A 49 15.39 1.40 15.15
N SER A 50 16.14 1.55 14.06
CA SER A 50 16.56 0.44 13.22
C SER A 50 17.94 0.65 12.61
N SER A 51 18.61 -0.44 12.26
CA SER A 51 19.82 -0.47 11.45
C SER A 51 19.64 -1.41 10.27
N PHE A 52 20.34 -1.14 9.17
CA PHE A 52 20.21 -1.97 7.98
C PHE A 52 21.51 -2.02 7.18
N GLY A 53 21.66 -3.12 6.42
CA GLY A 53 22.68 -3.26 5.41
C GLY A 53 22.16 -4.04 4.21
N TYR A 54 22.64 -3.71 3.02
CA TYR A 54 22.25 -4.43 1.81
C TYR A 54 23.40 -4.57 0.82
N LEU A 55 23.34 -5.65 0.05
CA LEU A 55 24.22 -5.92 -1.07
C LEU A 55 23.38 -6.24 -2.30
N GLN A 56 23.72 -5.62 -3.42
CA GLN A 56 23.08 -5.85 -4.72
C GLN A 56 24.13 -5.97 -5.81
N HIS A 57 23.97 -6.96 -6.69
CA HIS A 57 24.78 -7.12 -7.88
C HIS A 57 23.93 -7.00 -9.14
N TYR A 58 24.34 -6.13 -10.06
CA TYR A 58 23.79 -5.99 -11.41
C TYR A 58 24.71 -6.64 -12.42
N LEU A 59 24.13 -7.47 -13.28
CA LEU A 59 24.80 -8.18 -14.35
C LEU A 59 24.09 -7.92 -15.69
N ASN A 60 24.83 -7.36 -16.66
CA ASN A 60 24.37 -7.13 -18.03
C ASN A 60 25.02 -8.13 -18.99
N LEU A 61 24.23 -9.03 -19.54
CA LEU A 61 24.64 -10.02 -20.54
C LEU A 61 24.11 -9.65 -21.96
N GLY A 62 24.06 -8.35 -22.25
CA GLY A 62 23.55 -7.82 -23.51
C GLY A 62 22.02 -7.77 -23.52
N LYS A 63 21.36 -8.81 -24.04
CA LYS A 63 19.88 -8.87 -24.05
C LYS A 63 19.29 -9.25 -22.69
N LEU A 64 20.07 -9.84 -21.80
CA LEU A 64 19.65 -10.28 -20.47
C LEU A 64 20.31 -9.40 -19.40
N ASN A 65 19.50 -8.78 -18.57
CA ASN A 65 19.92 -8.06 -17.38
C ASN A 65 19.42 -8.79 -16.15
N ILE A 66 20.28 -9.00 -15.16
CA ILE A 66 19.96 -9.66 -13.90
C ILE A 66 20.34 -8.73 -12.75
N ILE A 67 19.49 -8.65 -11.76
CA ILE A 67 19.78 -8.01 -10.46
C ILE A 67 19.51 -9.04 -9.40
N ALA A 68 20.49 -9.30 -8.55
CA ALA A 68 20.35 -10.16 -7.38
C ALA A 68 20.92 -9.44 -6.16
N GLY A 69 20.23 -9.54 -5.03
CA GLY A 69 20.66 -8.89 -3.80
C GLY A 69 19.87 -9.33 -2.59
N GLY A 70 20.24 -8.78 -1.46
CA GLY A 70 19.53 -8.98 -0.21
C GLY A 70 19.78 -7.82 0.74
N ARG A 71 18.81 -7.59 1.59
CA ARG A 71 18.82 -6.57 2.63
C ARG A 71 18.59 -7.23 3.98
N PHE A 72 19.37 -6.84 4.95
CA PHE A 72 19.21 -7.19 6.35
C PHE A 72 18.78 -5.95 7.12
N ASP A 73 17.68 -6.04 7.84
CA ASP A 73 17.16 -5.01 8.71
C ASP A 73 17.11 -5.54 10.15
N SER A 74 17.44 -4.68 11.13
CA SER A 74 17.36 -4.99 12.55
C SER A 74 16.68 -3.83 13.27
N TYR A 75 15.59 -4.11 13.97
CA TYR A 75 14.79 -3.19 14.74
C TYR A 75 14.96 -3.41 16.24
N SER A 76 14.87 -2.35 17.02
CA SER A 76 14.99 -2.42 18.49
C SER A 76 13.90 -3.31 19.13
N GLU A 77 12.69 -3.30 18.57
CA GLU A 77 11.51 -3.95 19.15
C GLU A 77 11.06 -5.19 18.36
N PHE A 78 11.34 -5.26 17.05
CA PHE A 78 10.79 -6.29 16.16
C PHE A 78 11.85 -7.29 15.64
N GLY A 79 13.04 -7.30 16.24
CA GLY A 79 14.10 -8.22 15.85
C GLY A 79 14.69 -7.92 14.48
N SER A 80 15.12 -8.96 13.77
CA SER A 80 15.87 -8.82 12.52
C SER A 80 15.26 -9.65 11.41
N ASN A 81 15.34 -9.14 10.18
CA ASN A 81 14.87 -9.83 8.99
C ASN A 81 15.86 -9.73 7.82
N PHE A 82 15.88 -10.76 6.98
CA PHE A 82 16.65 -10.78 5.73
C PHE A 82 15.70 -10.88 4.53
N SER A 83 15.78 -9.91 3.63
CA SER A 83 14.93 -9.78 2.44
C SER A 83 15.74 -9.97 1.15
N PRO A 84 15.85 -11.21 0.62
CA PRO A 84 16.47 -11.47 -0.67
C PRO A 84 15.56 -11.05 -1.83
N LYS A 85 16.17 -10.66 -2.96
CA LYS A 85 15.47 -10.41 -4.22
C LYS A 85 16.35 -10.79 -5.41
N ILE A 86 15.75 -11.43 -6.42
CA ILE A 86 16.31 -11.60 -7.73
C ILE A 86 15.32 -11.13 -8.79
N SER A 87 15.81 -10.43 -9.81
CA SER A 87 15.02 -10.03 -10.96
C SER A 87 15.81 -10.18 -12.23
N ALA A 88 15.11 -10.47 -13.33
CA ALA A 88 15.70 -10.59 -14.64
C ALA A 88 14.84 -9.86 -15.68
N LYS A 89 15.51 -9.23 -16.66
CA LYS A 89 14.88 -8.63 -17.82
C LYS A 89 15.57 -9.13 -19.08
N TYR A 90 14.79 -9.67 -20.04
CA TYR A 90 15.27 -10.16 -21.31
C TYR A 90 14.61 -9.42 -22.46
N ASP A 91 15.43 -8.71 -23.26
CA ASP A 91 14.96 -7.93 -24.41
C ASP A 91 15.28 -8.67 -25.73
N VAL A 92 14.25 -9.00 -26.52
CA VAL A 92 14.41 -9.67 -27.82
C VAL A 92 13.46 -9.08 -28.86
N GLY A 93 14.04 -8.45 -29.87
CA GLY A 93 13.26 -7.77 -30.91
C GLY A 93 12.38 -6.67 -30.37
N LYS A 94 11.06 -6.86 -30.48
CA LYS A 94 10.05 -5.95 -29.96
C LYS A 94 9.49 -6.36 -28.58
N PHE A 95 9.91 -7.52 -28.08
CA PHE A 95 9.48 -8.05 -26.81
C PHE A 95 10.47 -7.74 -25.68
N SER A 96 9.94 -7.46 -24.51
CA SER A 96 10.68 -7.38 -23.26
C SER A 96 9.98 -8.27 -22.24
N PHE A 97 10.70 -9.23 -21.69
CA PHE A 97 10.25 -10.12 -20.62
C PHE A 97 10.88 -9.66 -19.32
N ASN A 98 10.12 -9.58 -18.26
CA ASN A 98 10.61 -9.28 -16.93
C ASN A 98 10.05 -10.29 -15.93
N THR A 99 10.87 -10.66 -14.96
CA THR A 99 10.44 -11.53 -13.86
C THR A 99 11.19 -11.13 -12.60
N SER A 100 10.52 -11.29 -11.45
CA SER A 100 11.16 -11.13 -10.16
C SER A 100 10.59 -12.10 -9.12
N ILE A 101 11.42 -12.45 -8.17
CA ILE A 101 11.03 -13.06 -6.89
C ILE A 101 11.78 -12.33 -5.78
N GLY A 102 11.08 -11.99 -4.71
CA GLY A 102 11.68 -11.33 -3.56
C GLY A 102 10.83 -11.45 -2.32
N SER A 103 11.46 -11.37 -1.16
CA SER A 103 10.75 -11.23 0.10
C SER A 103 10.66 -9.78 0.55
N GLY A 104 9.59 -9.48 1.27
CA GLY A 104 9.32 -8.21 1.94
C GLY A 104 9.15 -8.41 3.45
N PHE A 105 9.33 -7.32 4.18
CA PHE A 105 9.18 -7.29 5.62
C PHE A 105 8.66 -5.91 6.03
N ARG A 106 7.69 -5.87 6.93
CA ARG A 106 7.14 -4.63 7.47
C ARG A 106 6.89 -4.78 8.96
N VAL A 107 7.48 -3.91 9.77
CA VAL A 107 7.17 -3.82 11.20
C VAL A 107 5.87 -3.04 11.42
N PRO A 108 5.16 -3.26 12.53
CA PRO A 108 4.07 -2.39 12.96
C PRO A 108 4.53 -0.93 13.00
N ASP A 109 3.70 -0.02 12.56
CA ASP A 109 3.95 1.41 12.62
C ASP A 109 3.33 2.04 13.89
N PHE A 110 3.70 3.28 14.20
CA PHE A 110 3.17 3.97 15.37
C PHE A 110 1.65 4.09 15.39
N ARG A 111 1.00 4.12 14.21
CA ARG A 111 -0.44 4.17 14.11
C ARG A 111 -1.06 2.86 14.58
N THR A 112 -0.56 1.73 14.09
CA THR A 112 -1.10 0.42 14.45
C THR A 112 -0.82 0.04 15.90
N MET A 113 0.26 0.60 16.49
CA MET A 113 0.63 0.34 17.89
C MET A 113 -0.03 1.29 18.89
N TYR A 114 -0.08 2.59 18.60
CA TYR A 114 -0.36 3.63 19.62
C TYR A 114 -1.51 4.56 19.27
N LEU A 115 -2.23 4.38 18.16
CA LEU A 115 -3.30 5.29 17.77
C LEU A 115 -4.43 5.28 18.80
N THR A 116 -4.84 6.47 19.22
CA THR A 116 -6.12 6.72 19.87
C THR A 116 -6.91 7.70 19.01
N LEU A 117 -8.02 7.25 18.42
CA LEU A 117 -8.86 8.08 17.56
C LEU A 117 -10.35 7.84 17.89
N GLY A 118 -11.09 8.92 18.09
CA GLY A 118 -12.46 8.85 18.55
C GLY A 118 -12.56 8.68 20.07
N GLY A 119 -13.56 7.98 20.54
CA GLY A 119 -13.78 7.70 21.96
C GLY A 119 -15.20 7.23 22.25
N TYR A 120 -15.44 6.78 23.48
CA TYR A 120 -16.70 6.23 23.96
C TYR A 120 -17.97 7.03 23.59
N SER A 121 -17.88 8.36 23.52
CA SER A 121 -19.05 9.23 23.22
C SER A 121 -19.12 9.71 21.76
N GLN A 122 -18.24 9.23 20.86
CA GLN A 122 -18.11 9.75 19.50
C GLN A 122 -18.67 8.80 18.43
N GLY A 123 -19.28 7.66 18.84
CA GLY A 123 -19.84 6.67 17.92
C GLY A 123 -18.83 5.66 17.39
N PHE A 124 -17.54 5.99 17.42
CA PHE A 124 -16.46 5.07 17.06
C PHE A 124 -15.22 5.30 17.95
N TYR A 125 -14.43 4.26 18.12
CA TYR A 125 -13.17 4.30 18.87
C TYR A 125 -12.16 3.37 18.17
N VAL A 126 -11.01 3.88 17.78
CA VAL A 126 -9.92 3.10 17.16
C VAL A 126 -8.73 3.15 18.10
N LEU A 127 -8.23 1.98 18.48
CA LEU A 127 -7.11 1.83 19.41
C LEU A 127 -5.97 1.03 18.77
N GLY A 128 -4.74 1.49 18.96
CA GLY A 128 -3.53 0.74 18.66
C GLY A 128 -3.33 -0.42 19.63
N SER A 129 -2.61 -1.46 19.19
CA SER A 129 -2.42 -2.71 19.93
C SER A 129 -1.82 -2.52 21.32
N GLU A 130 -0.90 -1.56 21.49
CA GLU A 130 -0.24 -1.30 22.78
C GLU A 130 -1.12 -0.58 23.82
N LEU A 131 -2.28 -0.09 23.41
CA LEU A 131 -3.20 0.68 24.26
C LEU A 131 -4.52 -0.04 24.51
N ILE A 132 -4.87 -1.00 23.65
CA ILE A 132 -6.21 -1.58 23.62
C ILE A 132 -6.55 -2.40 24.86
N GLU A 133 -5.57 -3.09 25.44
CA GLU A 133 -5.77 -3.92 26.64
C GLU A 133 -6.18 -3.08 27.86
N ASP A 134 -5.44 -2.02 28.14
CA ASP A 134 -5.72 -1.14 29.28
C ASP A 134 -7.09 -0.46 29.14
N GLU A 135 -7.41 0.02 27.94
CA GLU A 135 -8.69 0.66 27.64
C GLU A 135 -9.87 -0.32 27.76
N ILE A 136 -9.76 -1.53 27.21
CA ILE A 136 -10.82 -2.55 27.32
C ILE A 136 -11.02 -2.92 28.80
N ASN A 137 -9.96 -3.17 29.54
CA ASN A 137 -10.04 -3.51 30.97
C ASN A 137 -10.72 -2.39 31.79
N PHE A 138 -10.40 -1.13 31.48
CA PHE A 138 -11.06 0.02 32.11
C PHE A 138 -12.56 0.04 31.82
N TYR A 139 -12.99 -0.09 30.58
CA TYR A 139 -14.40 -0.05 30.21
C TYR A 139 -15.19 -1.29 30.66
N GLN A 140 -14.55 -2.47 30.69
CA GLN A 140 -15.15 -3.70 31.25
C GLN A 140 -15.41 -3.58 32.75
N SER A 141 -14.44 -3.05 33.52
CA SER A 141 -14.58 -2.85 34.94
C SER A 141 -15.72 -1.86 35.31
N ASN A 142 -16.07 -0.97 34.38
CA ASN A 142 -17.16 -0.02 34.50
C ASN A 142 -18.48 -0.52 33.86
N ASN A 143 -18.54 -1.79 33.41
CA ASN A 143 -19.70 -2.38 32.74
C ASN A 143 -20.16 -1.57 31.50
N GLN A 144 -19.23 -1.06 30.71
CA GLN A 144 -19.53 -0.20 29.55
C GLN A 144 -19.35 -0.93 28.20
N ILE A 145 -18.80 -2.15 28.19
CA ILE A 145 -18.68 -2.99 26.98
C ILE A 145 -19.90 -3.90 26.88
N ALA A 146 -20.56 -3.90 25.72
CA ALA A 146 -21.68 -4.77 25.41
C ALA A 146 -21.18 -6.18 25.02
N PHE A 147 -20.22 -6.26 24.11
CA PHE A 147 -19.55 -7.50 23.70
C PHE A 147 -18.21 -7.23 23.04
N LEU A 148 -17.36 -8.25 22.98
CA LEU A 148 -16.10 -8.30 22.22
C LEU A 148 -16.16 -9.47 21.24
N THR A 149 -15.54 -9.28 20.05
CA THR A 149 -15.42 -10.28 18.99
C THR A 149 -14.04 -10.93 18.95
N TYR A 150 -13.07 -10.37 19.67
CA TYR A 150 -11.70 -10.88 19.81
C TYR A 150 -11.34 -11.08 21.28
N ASP A 151 -10.50 -12.07 21.55
CA ASP A 151 -9.78 -12.14 22.82
C ASP A 151 -8.73 -11.01 22.87
N ILE A 152 -8.57 -10.39 24.04
CA ILE A 152 -7.60 -9.30 24.21
C ILE A 152 -6.18 -9.76 23.85
N ASN A 153 -5.84 -11.02 24.15
CA ASN A 153 -4.53 -11.57 23.87
C ASN A 153 -4.22 -11.69 22.36
N ASP A 154 -5.24 -11.68 21.51
CA ASP A 154 -5.07 -11.75 20.04
C ASP A 154 -4.86 -10.37 19.40
N ILE A 155 -5.07 -9.28 20.17
CA ILE A 155 -5.07 -7.91 19.66
C ILE A 155 -4.18 -6.93 20.46
N ASN A 156 -3.55 -7.37 21.55
CA ASN A 156 -2.71 -6.53 22.42
C ASN A 156 -1.23 -6.48 22.03
N SER A 157 -0.86 -7.19 20.97
CA SER A 157 0.51 -7.15 20.42
C SER A 157 0.48 -7.47 18.94
N LEU A 158 1.42 -6.90 18.18
CA LEU A 158 1.56 -7.13 16.75
C LEU A 158 2.92 -7.70 16.40
N SER A 159 2.92 -8.72 15.57
CA SER A 159 4.11 -9.25 14.90
C SER A 159 4.40 -8.49 13.61
N SER A 160 5.64 -8.59 13.13
CA SER A 160 6.02 -8.04 11.84
C SER A 160 5.46 -8.88 10.69
N GLU A 161 4.94 -8.22 9.66
CA GLU A 161 4.53 -8.88 8.41
C GLU A 161 5.74 -9.37 7.63
N THR A 162 5.62 -10.54 7.03
CA THR A 162 6.57 -11.03 6.03
C THR A 162 5.83 -11.39 4.74
N SER A 163 6.48 -11.20 3.60
CA SER A 163 5.86 -11.53 2.32
C SER A 163 6.86 -12.09 1.33
N VAL A 164 6.34 -12.91 0.39
CA VAL A 164 7.08 -13.35 -0.79
C VAL A 164 6.25 -13.00 -2.03
N SER A 165 6.87 -12.25 -2.94
CA SER A 165 6.24 -11.80 -4.17
C SER A 165 6.89 -12.44 -5.39
N TYR A 166 6.06 -12.82 -6.36
CA TYR A 166 6.42 -13.36 -7.66
C TYR A 166 5.79 -12.50 -8.75
N ASP A 167 6.59 -12.11 -9.74
CA ASP A 167 6.15 -11.30 -10.87
C ASP A 167 6.65 -11.90 -12.18
N PHE A 168 5.81 -11.88 -13.19
CA PHE A 168 6.19 -12.17 -14.58
C PHE A 168 5.43 -11.25 -15.53
N GLY A 169 6.19 -10.47 -16.31
CA GLY A 169 5.64 -9.52 -17.26
C GLY A 169 6.18 -9.69 -18.68
N VAL A 170 5.34 -9.39 -19.64
CA VAL A 170 5.69 -9.31 -21.05
C VAL A 170 5.22 -7.98 -21.61
N SER A 171 6.10 -7.24 -22.25
CA SER A 171 5.72 -6.05 -22.99
C SER A 171 6.13 -6.14 -24.45
N TYR A 172 5.29 -5.57 -25.31
CA TYR A 172 5.48 -5.57 -26.75
C TYR A 172 5.47 -4.14 -27.30
N LYS A 173 6.58 -3.75 -27.91
CA LYS A 173 6.73 -2.47 -28.60
C LYS A 173 6.17 -2.59 -30.03
N ILE A 174 4.90 -2.26 -30.22
CA ILE A 174 4.22 -2.34 -31.52
C ILE A 174 5.01 -1.51 -32.55
N ASN A 175 5.33 -0.27 -32.17
CA ASN A 175 6.15 0.67 -32.95
C ASN A 175 6.76 1.71 -31.99
N GLN A 176 7.37 2.77 -32.52
CA GLN A 176 7.99 3.84 -31.70
C GLN A 176 6.97 4.67 -30.88
N ARG A 177 5.67 4.53 -31.16
CA ARG A 177 4.59 5.33 -30.59
C ARG A 177 3.66 4.53 -29.70
N SER A 178 3.74 3.21 -29.75
CA SER A 178 2.78 2.31 -29.08
C SER A 178 3.48 1.15 -28.41
N LYS A 179 3.15 0.93 -27.15
CA LYS A 179 3.59 -0.20 -26.32
C LYS A 179 2.36 -0.79 -25.62
N ILE A 180 2.31 -2.09 -25.49
CA ILE A 180 1.38 -2.81 -24.63
C ILE A 180 2.15 -3.74 -23.71
N GLY A 181 1.58 -4.07 -22.57
CA GLY A 181 2.17 -4.99 -21.61
C GLY A 181 1.11 -5.78 -20.88
N VAL A 182 1.52 -6.92 -20.38
CA VAL A 182 0.78 -7.75 -19.43
C VAL A 182 1.72 -8.19 -18.32
N ASN A 183 1.26 -8.16 -17.09
CA ASN A 183 1.96 -8.66 -15.93
C ASN A 183 1.05 -9.59 -15.14
N VAL A 184 1.58 -10.68 -14.63
CA VAL A 184 0.93 -11.56 -13.65
C VAL A 184 1.75 -11.53 -12.38
N PHE A 185 1.07 -11.49 -11.24
CA PHE A 185 1.74 -11.42 -9.95
C PHE A 185 1.03 -12.26 -8.90
N GLN A 186 1.79 -12.66 -7.90
CA GLN A 186 1.28 -13.24 -6.67
C GLN A 186 2.16 -12.77 -5.51
N THR A 187 1.53 -12.34 -4.41
CA THR A 187 2.17 -12.05 -3.14
C THR A 187 1.50 -12.87 -2.07
N ASN A 188 2.27 -13.66 -1.35
CA ASN A 188 1.84 -14.37 -0.15
C ASN A 188 2.40 -13.61 1.06
N THR A 189 1.55 -13.24 1.98
CA THR A 189 1.91 -12.48 3.20
C THR A 189 1.53 -13.29 4.41
N THR A 190 2.42 -13.38 5.37
CA THR A 190 2.19 -13.97 6.68
C THR A 190 2.16 -12.87 7.73
N ASP A 191 1.31 -12.99 8.73
CA ASP A 191 1.10 -12.01 9.80
C ASP A 191 0.70 -10.62 9.29
N LEU A 192 -0.15 -10.56 8.26
CA LEU A 192 -0.67 -9.30 7.69
C LEU A 192 -1.38 -8.48 8.77
N ILE A 193 -0.96 -7.23 8.98
CA ILE A 193 -1.58 -6.33 9.97
C ILE A 193 -2.80 -5.67 9.35
N GLU A 194 -3.98 -5.96 9.90
CA GLU A 194 -5.26 -5.40 9.46
C GLU A 194 -6.05 -4.77 10.60
N SER A 195 -6.86 -3.77 10.26
CA SER A 195 -7.84 -3.19 11.19
C SER A 195 -9.05 -4.11 11.27
N VAL A 196 -9.50 -4.36 12.49
CA VAL A 196 -10.63 -5.26 12.77
C VAL A 196 -11.65 -4.60 13.67
N PHE A 197 -12.91 -5.02 13.53
CA PHE A 197 -13.95 -4.74 14.51
C PHE A 197 -13.67 -5.58 15.76
N VAL A 198 -13.48 -4.92 16.91
CA VAL A 198 -13.10 -5.57 18.17
C VAL A 198 -14.32 -5.78 19.07
N GLY A 199 -15.32 -4.93 18.95
CA GLY A 199 -16.52 -5.03 19.77
C GLY A 199 -17.34 -3.75 19.79
N GLN A 200 -18.33 -3.72 20.68
CA GLN A 200 -19.24 -2.59 20.83
C GLN A 200 -19.45 -2.24 22.29
N PHE A 201 -19.55 -0.97 22.57
CA PHE A 201 -19.94 -0.43 23.87
C PHE A 201 -21.47 -0.43 24.03
N ILE A 202 -21.94 -0.37 25.27
CA ILE A 202 -23.39 -0.33 25.60
C ILE A 202 -24.11 0.86 24.95
N ASN A 203 -23.40 1.98 24.72
CA ASN A 203 -23.93 3.17 24.07
C ASN A 203 -23.84 3.09 22.52
N GLN A 204 -23.59 1.91 21.95
CA GLN A 204 -23.48 1.61 20.53
C GLN A 204 -22.21 2.17 19.85
N THR A 205 -21.25 2.74 20.59
CA THR A 205 -19.95 3.11 20.03
C THR A 205 -19.20 1.86 19.58
N ILE A 206 -18.69 1.88 18.34
CA ILE A 206 -17.96 0.77 17.73
C ILE A 206 -16.48 0.86 18.13
N LEU A 207 -15.90 -0.27 18.52
CA LEU A 207 -14.47 -0.37 18.83
C LEU A 207 -13.73 -1.11 17.70
N PHE A 208 -12.72 -0.44 17.13
CA PHE A 208 -11.77 -1.02 16.21
C PHE A 208 -10.38 -1.14 16.85
N GLY A 209 -9.64 -2.15 16.43
CA GLY A 209 -8.25 -2.38 16.78
C GLY A 209 -7.45 -2.89 15.59
N TYR A 210 -6.29 -3.46 15.87
CA TYR A 210 -5.43 -4.07 14.87
C TYR A 210 -5.02 -5.47 15.33
N THR A 211 -4.91 -6.40 14.37
CA THR A 211 -4.44 -7.77 14.64
C THR A 211 -3.62 -8.28 13.45
N ASN A 212 -2.87 -9.35 13.66
CA ASN A 212 -2.21 -10.07 12.58
C ASN A 212 -3.16 -11.13 11.99
N ILE A 213 -3.32 -11.10 10.68
CA ILE A 213 -3.99 -12.15 9.90
C ILE A 213 -2.92 -13.14 9.45
N ASN A 214 -3.07 -14.41 9.75
CA ASN A 214 -2.00 -15.40 9.61
C ASN A 214 -1.50 -15.53 8.19
N ASP A 215 -2.41 -15.76 7.22
CA ASP A 215 -2.05 -15.93 5.82
C ASP A 215 -2.92 -15.06 4.92
N ALA A 216 -2.31 -14.32 4.03
CA ALA A 216 -2.99 -13.55 3.02
C ALA A 216 -2.31 -13.72 1.65
N THR A 217 -3.10 -13.97 0.62
CA THR A 217 -2.65 -14.11 -0.76
C THR A 217 -3.30 -13.03 -1.63
N PHE A 218 -2.46 -12.35 -2.39
CA PHE A 218 -2.86 -11.37 -3.40
C PHE A 218 -2.36 -11.87 -4.75
N LYS A 219 -3.24 -12.15 -5.69
CA LYS A 219 -2.85 -12.60 -7.03
C LYS A 219 -3.63 -11.86 -8.10
N GLY A 220 -3.02 -11.60 -9.24
CA GLY A 220 -3.71 -10.84 -10.26
C GLY A 220 -2.99 -10.76 -11.59
N ILE A 221 -3.66 -10.07 -12.49
CA ILE A 221 -3.16 -9.75 -13.82
C ILE A 221 -3.37 -8.27 -14.10
N GLU A 222 -2.36 -7.67 -14.70
CA GLU A 222 -2.35 -6.25 -15.09
C GLU A 222 -2.11 -6.14 -16.59
N PHE A 223 -2.86 -5.26 -17.24
CA PHE A 223 -2.66 -4.85 -18.62
C PHE A 223 -2.28 -3.38 -18.66
N GLU A 224 -1.31 -3.03 -19.47
CA GLU A 224 -0.91 -1.64 -19.72
C GLU A 224 -0.89 -1.33 -21.21
N GLY A 225 -1.19 -0.09 -21.56
CA GLY A 225 -1.11 0.41 -22.93
C GLY A 225 -0.67 1.86 -22.98
N LEU A 226 0.20 2.16 -23.92
CA LEU A 226 0.67 3.52 -24.20
C LEU A 226 0.58 3.77 -25.69
N TYR A 227 -0.01 4.94 -26.06
CA TYR A 227 0.06 5.49 -27.39
C TYR A 227 0.46 6.95 -27.36
N GLN A 228 1.43 7.34 -28.18
CA GLN A 228 1.87 8.73 -28.29
C GLN A 228 2.14 9.10 -29.75
N LYS A 229 1.46 10.15 -30.26
CA LYS A 229 1.68 10.68 -31.60
C LYS A 229 1.44 12.18 -31.63
N GLY A 230 2.43 12.95 -32.06
CA GLY A 230 2.35 14.40 -32.07
C GLY A 230 2.09 14.94 -30.66
N GLY A 231 1.05 15.74 -30.54
CA GLY A 231 0.63 16.26 -29.22
C GLY A 231 -0.27 15.34 -28.39
N LEU A 232 -0.73 14.20 -28.95
CA LEU A 232 -1.62 13.24 -28.29
C LEU A 232 -0.82 12.18 -27.55
N ARG A 233 -1.19 11.94 -26.27
CA ARG A 233 -0.74 10.81 -25.46
C ARG A 233 -1.94 10.16 -24.80
N LEU A 234 -2.03 8.86 -24.90
CA LEU A 234 -3.03 7.99 -24.25
C LEU A 234 -2.29 6.94 -23.42
N ASP A 235 -2.63 6.85 -22.15
CA ASP A 235 -2.15 5.82 -21.23
C ASP A 235 -3.36 5.09 -20.66
N GLY A 236 -3.28 3.77 -20.55
CA GLY A 236 -4.33 2.97 -19.93
C GLY A 236 -3.73 1.82 -19.15
N SER A 237 -4.36 1.49 -18.02
CA SER A 237 -4.09 0.28 -17.27
C SER A 237 -5.38 -0.34 -16.77
N TYR A 238 -5.37 -1.66 -16.69
CA TYR A 238 -6.43 -2.45 -16.07
C TYR A 238 -5.79 -3.51 -15.19
N GLN A 239 -6.32 -3.66 -13.96
CA GLN A 239 -5.92 -4.68 -13.01
C GLN A 239 -7.12 -5.54 -12.65
N TYR A 240 -6.92 -6.85 -12.65
CA TYR A 240 -7.75 -7.83 -11.96
C TYR A 240 -7.00 -8.31 -10.73
N LEU A 241 -7.61 -8.21 -9.55
CA LEU A 241 -7.05 -8.61 -8.28
C LEU A 241 -7.96 -9.61 -7.59
N GLU A 242 -7.40 -10.69 -7.12
CA GLU A 242 -8.04 -11.67 -6.24
C GLU A 242 -7.28 -11.73 -4.93
N THR A 243 -8.02 -11.67 -3.82
CA THR A 243 -7.46 -11.66 -2.46
C THR A 243 -8.09 -12.76 -1.64
N GLU A 244 -7.29 -13.48 -0.89
CA GLU A 244 -7.71 -14.50 0.07
C GLU A 244 -6.95 -14.26 1.37
N ALA A 245 -7.62 -14.36 2.51
CA ALA A 245 -6.96 -14.27 3.82
C ALA A 245 -7.60 -15.26 4.79
N ILE A 246 -6.77 -15.84 5.66
CA ILE A 246 -7.16 -16.89 6.61
C ILE A 246 -6.60 -16.54 7.99
N LYS A 247 -7.47 -16.58 9.01
CA LYS A 247 -7.08 -16.44 10.41
C LYS A 247 -6.41 -17.71 10.94
N GLY A 248 -5.77 -17.63 12.12
CA GLY A 248 -5.10 -18.76 12.74
C GLY A 248 -5.98 -19.95 13.10
N ASP A 249 -7.28 -19.73 13.24
CA ASP A 249 -8.28 -20.79 13.46
C ASP A 249 -8.76 -21.45 12.16
N GLY A 250 -8.25 -21.02 11.00
CA GLY A 250 -8.63 -21.51 9.68
C GLY A 250 -9.90 -20.86 9.09
N THR A 251 -10.46 -19.85 9.74
CA THR A 251 -11.60 -19.10 9.21
C THR A 251 -11.16 -18.07 8.17
N GLU A 252 -12.02 -17.81 7.18
CA GLU A 252 -11.79 -16.78 6.18
C GLU A 252 -11.86 -15.38 6.81
N PHE A 253 -10.97 -14.49 6.35
CA PHE A 253 -10.98 -13.08 6.69
C PHE A 253 -11.17 -12.24 5.42
N PHE A 254 -12.16 -11.36 5.43
CA PHE A 254 -12.46 -10.51 4.29
C PHE A 254 -11.59 -9.25 4.30
N LEU A 255 -10.70 -9.14 3.31
CA LEU A 255 -9.82 -7.99 3.15
C LEU A 255 -10.57 -6.83 2.51
N GLY A 256 -10.73 -5.73 3.26
CA GLY A 256 -11.41 -4.53 2.80
C GLY A 256 -10.58 -3.66 1.85
N GLU A 257 -11.26 -2.68 1.21
CA GLU A 257 -10.67 -1.62 0.38
C GLU A 257 -9.90 -2.11 -0.87
N ARG A 258 -10.18 -3.33 -1.35
CA ARG A 258 -9.48 -3.98 -2.48
C ARG A 258 -10.45 -4.30 -3.62
N PRO A 259 -10.70 -3.36 -4.55
CA PRO A 259 -11.57 -3.60 -5.70
C PRO A 259 -11.00 -4.70 -6.60
N LYS A 260 -11.87 -5.65 -7.00
CA LYS A 260 -11.50 -6.76 -7.88
C LYS A 260 -11.08 -6.28 -9.28
N HIS A 261 -11.68 -5.21 -9.76
CA HIS A 261 -11.36 -4.58 -11.04
C HIS A 261 -11.02 -3.10 -10.84
N LEU A 262 -9.85 -2.71 -11.30
CA LEU A 262 -9.38 -1.32 -11.31
C LEU A 262 -8.95 -0.93 -12.72
N THR A 263 -9.51 0.15 -13.25
CA THR A 263 -9.12 0.69 -14.56
C THR A 263 -8.68 2.13 -14.41
N ASN A 264 -7.52 2.47 -14.95
CA ASN A 264 -7.06 3.84 -15.05
C ASN A 264 -6.86 4.21 -16.52
N LEU A 265 -7.39 5.36 -16.93
CA LEU A 265 -7.23 5.93 -18.26
C LEU A 265 -6.77 7.36 -18.15
N SER A 266 -5.77 7.72 -18.93
CA SER A 266 -5.28 9.09 -19.06
C SER A 266 -5.18 9.48 -20.53
N ALA A 267 -5.76 10.61 -20.89
CA ALA A 267 -5.65 11.20 -22.19
C ALA A 267 -5.11 12.63 -22.08
N SER A 268 -4.06 12.94 -22.80
CA SER A 268 -3.55 14.31 -22.89
C SER A 268 -3.30 14.72 -24.33
N TYR A 269 -3.63 15.97 -24.62
CA TYR A 269 -3.40 16.56 -25.94
C TYR A 269 -2.85 17.97 -25.84
N THR A 270 -1.66 18.17 -26.39
CA THR A 270 -1.01 19.49 -26.45
C THR A 270 -0.98 20.01 -27.87
N THR A 271 -1.61 21.15 -28.09
CA THR A 271 -1.66 21.81 -29.41
C THR A 271 -0.36 22.56 -29.70
N SER A 272 -0.08 22.84 -30.99
CA SER A 272 1.02 23.72 -31.41
C SER A 272 0.93 25.13 -30.81
N LYS A 273 -0.26 25.60 -30.47
CA LYS A 273 -0.50 26.88 -29.79
C LYS A 273 -0.32 26.81 -28.27
N LYS A 274 0.25 25.70 -27.73
CA LYS A 274 0.54 25.49 -26.29
C LYS A 274 -0.70 25.47 -25.37
N TYR A 275 -1.85 25.03 -25.89
CA TYR A 275 -2.95 24.55 -25.05
C TYR A 275 -2.69 23.09 -24.73
N SER A 276 -2.86 22.71 -23.47
CA SER A 276 -2.83 21.31 -23.04
C SER A 276 -4.14 20.95 -22.37
N PHE A 277 -4.72 19.84 -22.82
CA PHE A 277 -5.92 19.23 -22.27
C PHE A 277 -5.51 17.91 -21.63
N VAL A 278 -5.88 17.68 -20.39
CA VAL A 278 -5.63 16.41 -19.70
C VAL A 278 -6.93 15.93 -19.09
N LEU A 279 -7.24 14.67 -19.32
CA LEU A 279 -8.39 13.97 -18.74
C LEU A 279 -7.89 12.68 -18.11
N ASN A 280 -8.20 12.45 -16.82
CA ASN A 280 -7.86 11.26 -16.10
C ASN A 280 -9.13 10.62 -15.52
N GLY A 281 -9.31 9.33 -15.77
CA GLY A 281 -10.41 8.54 -15.25
C GLY A 281 -9.88 7.33 -14.47
N THR A 282 -10.49 7.09 -13.32
CA THR A 282 -10.27 5.86 -12.52
C THR A 282 -11.62 5.22 -12.28
N HIS A 283 -11.78 3.97 -12.71
CA HIS A 283 -12.95 3.15 -12.42
C HIS A 283 -12.59 2.04 -11.46
N LYS A 284 -13.38 1.89 -10.40
CA LYS A 284 -13.30 0.79 -9.43
C LYS A 284 -14.59 -0.02 -9.50
N SER A 285 -14.49 -1.35 -9.53
CA SER A 285 -15.64 -2.21 -9.26
C SER A 285 -16.12 -2.02 -7.83
N GLU A 286 -17.31 -2.50 -7.52
CA GLU A 286 -17.75 -2.66 -6.14
C GLU A 286 -16.72 -3.45 -5.33
N TYR A 287 -16.55 -3.09 -4.05
CA TYR A 287 -15.63 -3.78 -3.14
C TYR A 287 -16.10 -3.66 -1.70
N PHE A 288 -15.81 -4.71 -0.93
CA PHE A 288 -15.98 -4.72 0.52
C PHE A 288 -15.13 -3.62 1.16
N PHE A 289 -15.73 -2.82 2.03
CA PHE A 289 -15.03 -1.75 2.71
C PHE A 289 -14.44 -2.24 4.03
N ARG A 290 -15.31 -2.66 4.95
CA ARG A 290 -14.95 -3.26 6.24
C ARG A 290 -16.17 -3.87 6.91
N ASP A 291 -15.94 -4.83 7.79
CA ASP A 291 -16.94 -5.30 8.75
C ASP A 291 -17.20 -4.18 9.76
N ILE A 292 -18.43 -3.67 9.82
CA ILE A 292 -18.83 -2.55 10.68
C ILE A 292 -19.70 -2.99 11.87
N ASP A 293 -20.19 -4.21 11.87
CA ASP A 293 -21.08 -4.72 12.92
C ASP A 293 -20.52 -5.95 13.66
N GLY A 294 -19.39 -6.50 13.21
CA GLY A 294 -18.73 -7.66 13.79
C GLY A 294 -19.38 -8.98 13.44
N GLY A 295 -20.22 -9.00 12.40
CA GLY A 295 -20.88 -10.21 11.90
C GLY A 295 -19.92 -11.25 11.33
N GLY A 296 -18.73 -10.82 10.92
CA GLY A 296 -17.74 -11.67 10.26
C GLY A 296 -18.18 -12.14 8.88
N THR A 297 -19.22 -11.51 8.32
CA THR A 297 -19.80 -11.73 6.98
C THR A 297 -19.63 -10.48 6.14
N GLN A 298 -20.02 -10.54 4.88
CA GLN A 298 -20.04 -9.38 3.98
C GLN A 298 -21.48 -8.95 3.75
N ASP A 299 -21.93 -7.92 4.46
CA ASP A 299 -23.29 -7.40 4.36
C ASP A 299 -23.38 -6.28 3.30
N GLU A 300 -24.58 -6.07 2.71
CA GLU A 300 -24.76 -5.10 1.61
C GLU A 300 -24.34 -3.67 1.97
N ASN A 301 -24.52 -3.25 3.22
CA ASN A 301 -24.14 -1.92 3.72
C ASN A 301 -22.64 -1.75 3.99
N GLU A 302 -21.86 -2.80 3.80
CA GLU A 302 -20.41 -2.81 4.00
C GLU A 302 -19.61 -2.67 2.70
N PHE A 303 -20.31 -2.46 1.58
CA PHE A 303 -19.69 -2.31 0.28
C PHE A 303 -19.68 -0.87 -0.20
N ILE A 304 -18.56 -0.48 -0.79
CA ILE A 304 -18.48 0.72 -1.63
C ILE A 304 -18.94 0.33 -3.03
N PRO A 305 -19.99 0.97 -3.59
CA PRO A 305 -20.50 0.65 -4.91
C PRO A 305 -19.47 0.96 -6.00
N GLN A 306 -19.61 0.29 -7.13
CA GLN A 306 -18.79 0.59 -8.30
C GLN A 306 -18.89 2.08 -8.65
N HIS A 307 -17.76 2.69 -8.98
CA HIS A 307 -17.73 4.12 -9.28
C HIS A 307 -16.61 4.52 -10.24
N THR A 308 -16.79 5.69 -10.83
CA THR A 308 -15.78 6.29 -11.70
C THR A 308 -15.47 7.71 -11.20
N LEU A 309 -14.20 7.99 -10.99
CA LEU A 309 -13.69 9.34 -10.74
C LEU A 309 -13.11 9.90 -12.04
N LEU A 310 -13.59 11.05 -12.48
CA LEU A 310 -13.11 11.71 -13.69
C LEU A 310 -12.60 13.11 -13.33
N ASN A 311 -11.35 13.39 -13.70
CA ASN A 311 -10.68 14.67 -13.45
C ASN A 311 -10.19 15.26 -14.77
N GLY A 312 -10.31 16.57 -14.93
CA GLY A 312 -9.88 17.24 -16.14
C GLY A 312 -9.24 18.60 -15.88
N ILE A 313 -8.25 18.95 -16.68
CA ILE A 313 -7.61 20.25 -16.65
C ILE A 313 -7.27 20.72 -18.05
N VAL A 314 -7.49 21.99 -18.30
CA VAL A 314 -7.06 22.70 -19.51
C VAL A 314 -6.06 23.77 -19.10
N THR A 315 -4.90 23.76 -19.74
CA THR A 315 -3.87 24.77 -19.48
C THR A 315 -3.46 25.49 -20.75
N LYS A 316 -2.98 26.70 -20.59
CA LYS A 316 -2.39 27.52 -21.65
C LYS A 316 -1.07 28.10 -21.19
N SER A 317 0.01 27.87 -21.96
CA SER A 317 1.33 28.45 -21.69
C SER A 317 1.59 29.69 -22.52
N PHE A 318 2.11 30.73 -21.86
CA PHE A 318 2.48 32.05 -22.41
C PHE A 318 3.92 32.36 -22.00
N GLY A 319 4.90 32.03 -22.85
CA GLY A 319 6.30 32.19 -22.50
C GLY A 319 6.65 31.39 -21.23
N LYS A 320 6.97 32.06 -20.14
CA LYS A 320 7.30 31.44 -18.83
C LYS A 320 6.10 31.23 -17.89
N TYR A 321 4.91 31.71 -18.27
CA TYR A 321 3.69 31.55 -17.46
C TYR A 321 2.80 30.46 -18.02
N THR A 322 2.10 29.73 -17.14
CA THR A 322 1.06 28.79 -17.49
C THR A 322 -0.17 29.05 -16.62
N ILE A 323 -1.32 29.19 -17.26
CA ILE A 323 -2.62 29.35 -16.60
C ILE A 323 -3.42 28.10 -16.87
N GLY A 324 -4.10 27.56 -15.85
CA GLY A 324 -4.91 26.37 -15.97
C GLY A 324 -6.25 26.51 -15.23
N VAL A 325 -7.26 25.83 -15.78
CA VAL A 325 -8.56 25.63 -15.15
C VAL A 325 -8.87 24.14 -15.20
N GLY A 326 -9.27 23.59 -14.08
CA GLY A 326 -9.57 22.16 -13.98
C GLY A 326 -10.71 21.89 -12.99
N SER A 327 -11.23 20.66 -13.06
CA SER A 327 -12.21 20.13 -12.14
C SER A 327 -11.84 18.71 -11.77
N ASN A 328 -11.99 18.39 -10.50
CA ASN A 328 -11.89 17.03 -9.98
C ASN A 328 -13.31 16.47 -9.82
N ASN A 329 -13.42 15.15 -9.86
CA ASN A 329 -14.67 14.43 -9.67
C ASN A 329 -15.83 14.99 -10.53
N ILE A 330 -15.59 15.12 -11.84
CA ILE A 330 -16.54 15.72 -12.80
C ILE A 330 -17.89 14.96 -12.81
N LEU A 331 -17.86 13.66 -12.52
CA LEU A 331 -19.06 12.81 -12.44
C LEU A 331 -19.79 12.91 -11.10
N ASN A 332 -19.26 13.71 -10.17
CA ASN A 332 -19.85 14.00 -8.87
C ASN A 332 -20.18 12.73 -8.05
N PHE A 333 -19.29 11.74 -8.09
CA PHE A 333 -19.44 10.58 -7.21
C PHE A 333 -19.25 11.01 -5.76
N THR A 334 -20.21 10.67 -4.92
CA THR A 334 -20.15 10.84 -3.47
C THR A 334 -20.50 9.50 -2.82
N ASN A 335 -19.71 9.07 -1.87
CA ASN A 335 -20.14 8.03 -0.95
C ASN A 335 -20.84 8.71 0.20
N SER A 336 -22.10 8.37 0.43
CA SER A 336 -22.97 9.03 1.41
C SER A 336 -22.92 8.37 2.79
N GLU A 337 -21.95 7.46 3.00
CA GLU A 337 -21.80 6.74 4.27
C GLU A 337 -20.51 7.10 4.99
#